data_d34f124922be7e0076281adf4b25d3ec
#
_entry.id   d34f124922be7e0076281adf4b25d3ec
#
_cell.length_a   1.000
_cell.length_b   1.000
_cell.length_c   1.000
_cell.angle_alpha   90.00
_cell.angle_beta   90.00
_cell.angle_gamma   90.00
#
_symmetry.space_group_name_H-M   'P 1'
#
loop_
_entity.id
_entity.type
_entity.pdbx_description
1 polymer ?
#
loop_
_entity_poly.entity_id
_entity_poly.type
_entity_poly.pdbx_seq_one_letter_code
_entity_poly.pdbx_strand_id
1 'polypeptide(L)'
;MHQPHCRSGHIALAGAPNTGKSSLLNRLVGAHLAIVSPKAQTTRLPIVGLVTTADTQYVFHDLPGLLDPEYPLQTRMRHAVQTGLEQVHVILHLHPAAAAPAPPFWPLTGLEKPLEVPVFTVYTKSDLLRDQTTQALPGTHLLSARTGAGIPELLAAIRPRLPLGPFPHDPDDLGTQPVRFFAAEYVREAAFELLSEELPYALAAEVEEFREQAQPMYIRVTLLVERDSQKGMVIGRGGRMLKAIGQHARARLEALLGAPIYLDCWVKVLPNWRRNEVALNRLGFPEPRG
;
A
#
# COMPACT_ATOMS: atom_id res chain seq x y z
N MET A 1 32.36 4.87 -6.79
CA MET A 1 33.06 3.56 -6.78
C MET A 1 32.07 2.51 -7.22
N HIS A 2 32.27 1.83 -8.36
CA HIS A 2 31.43 0.72 -8.79
C HIS A 2 31.68 -0.46 -7.86
N GLN A 3 30.68 -0.85 -7.07
CA GLN A 3 30.73 -2.09 -6.32
C GLN A 3 30.29 -3.23 -7.28
N PRO A 4 31.21 -4.10 -7.73
CA PRO A 4 30.94 -5.04 -8.83
C PRO A 4 29.98 -6.20 -8.48
N HIS A 5 29.40 -6.22 -7.30
CA HIS A 5 28.54 -7.31 -6.82
C HIS A 5 27.19 -6.85 -6.24
N CYS A 6 26.86 -5.55 -6.34
CA CYS A 6 25.56 -5.05 -5.88
C CYS A 6 24.44 -5.51 -6.80
N ARG A 7 23.28 -5.73 -6.20
CA ARG A 7 22.03 -6.04 -6.88
C ARG A 7 20.97 -5.02 -6.52
N SER A 8 20.13 -4.69 -7.49
CA SER A 8 18.95 -3.90 -7.22
C SER A 8 17.81 -4.34 -8.12
N GLY A 9 16.58 -4.27 -7.63
CA GLY A 9 15.45 -4.62 -8.48
C GLY A 9 14.11 -4.44 -7.81
N HIS A 10 13.07 -4.46 -8.65
CA HIS A 10 11.69 -4.21 -8.31
C HIS A 10 10.97 -5.52 -8.00
N ILE A 11 10.21 -5.55 -6.90
CA ILE A 11 9.47 -6.71 -6.41
C ILE A 11 8.01 -6.30 -6.17
N ALA A 12 7.07 -6.98 -6.81
CA ALA A 12 5.64 -6.75 -6.55
C ALA A 12 5.15 -7.57 -5.37
N LEU A 13 4.44 -6.94 -4.44
CA LEU A 13 3.59 -7.61 -3.45
C LEU A 13 2.18 -7.68 -4.02
N ALA A 14 1.76 -8.86 -4.46
CA ALA A 14 0.48 -9.10 -5.11
C ALA A 14 -0.34 -10.18 -4.37
N GLY A 15 -1.66 -10.12 -4.47
CA GLY A 15 -2.56 -11.06 -3.82
C GLY A 15 -3.92 -10.41 -3.53
N ALA A 16 -4.89 -11.21 -3.11
CA ALA A 16 -6.22 -10.74 -2.76
C ALA A 16 -6.19 -9.66 -1.65
N PRO A 17 -7.26 -8.90 -1.42
CA PRO A 17 -7.36 -8.03 -0.26
C PRO A 17 -7.08 -8.78 1.05
N ASN A 18 -6.50 -8.12 2.05
CA ASN A 18 -6.22 -8.66 3.39
C ASN A 18 -5.25 -9.85 3.46
N THR A 19 -4.47 -10.11 2.41
CA THR A 19 -3.41 -11.14 2.43
C THR A 19 -2.13 -10.72 3.16
N GLY A 20 -2.05 -9.46 3.64
CA GLY A 20 -0.92 -8.96 4.43
C GLY A 20 0.17 -8.24 3.63
N LYS A 21 -0.12 -7.79 2.40
CA LYS A 21 0.83 -7.05 1.53
C LYS A 21 1.38 -5.81 2.22
N SER A 22 0.52 -4.89 2.63
CA SER A 22 0.88 -3.63 3.30
C SER A 22 1.57 -3.87 4.64
N SER A 23 1.13 -4.89 5.40
CA SER A 23 1.80 -5.29 6.65
C SER A 23 3.22 -5.80 6.40
N LEU A 24 3.42 -6.57 5.32
CA LEU A 24 4.74 -7.05 4.93
C LEU A 24 5.63 -5.89 4.48
N LEU A 25 5.11 -4.97 3.65
CA LEU A 25 5.86 -3.77 3.25
C LEU A 25 6.35 -2.98 4.46
N ASN A 26 5.43 -2.61 5.37
CA ASN A 26 5.78 -1.85 6.58
C ASN A 26 6.82 -2.58 7.44
N ARG A 27 6.71 -3.91 7.57
CA ARG A 27 7.68 -4.72 8.31
C ARG A 27 9.06 -4.75 7.64
N LEU A 28 9.12 -4.87 6.32
CA LEU A 28 10.36 -4.89 5.53
C LEU A 28 11.10 -3.56 5.62
N VAL A 29 10.37 -2.45 5.46
CA VAL A 29 10.92 -1.08 5.50
C VAL A 29 11.25 -0.63 6.92
N GLY A 30 10.58 -1.19 7.93
CA GLY A 30 10.71 -0.75 9.33
C GLY A 30 9.98 0.57 9.64
N ALA A 31 9.09 1.01 8.74
CA ALA A 31 8.30 2.23 8.89
C ALA A 31 6.84 2.01 8.43
N HIS A 32 5.93 2.84 8.92
CA HIS A 32 4.51 2.78 8.55
C HIS A 32 4.25 3.56 7.26
N LEU A 33 4.49 2.95 6.09
CA LEU A 33 4.27 3.58 4.78
C LEU A 33 2.88 3.30 4.22
N ALA A 34 2.40 2.08 4.39
CA ALA A 34 1.14 1.61 3.80
C ALA A 34 0.06 1.42 4.88
N ILE A 35 -1.18 1.73 4.52
CA ILE A 35 -2.35 1.56 5.39
C ILE A 35 -2.54 0.08 5.74
N VAL A 36 -2.68 -0.22 7.02
CA VAL A 36 -2.99 -1.55 7.53
C VAL A 36 -4.34 -1.53 8.23
N SER A 37 -5.31 -2.27 7.71
CA SER A 37 -6.65 -2.39 8.31
C SER A 37 -7.24 -3.77 8.03
N PRO A 38 -8.09 -4.29 8.91
CA PRO A 38 -8.89 -5.50 8.62
C PRO A 38 -9.91 -5.29 7.50
N LYS A 39 -10.23 -4.02 7.15
CA LYS A 39 -11.13 -3.68 6.05
C LYS A 39 -10.40 -3.86 4.72
N ALA A 40 -11.11 -4.36 3.69
CA ALA A 40 -10.54 -4.54 2.35
C ALA A 40 -10.28 -3.21 1.63
N GLN A 41 -9.52 -3.24 0.53
CA GLN A 41 -9.27 -2.08 -0.36
C GLN A 41 -8.61 -0.87 0.34
N THR A 42 -7.70 -1.13 1.27
CA THR A 42 -6.90 -0.09 1.91
C THR A 42 -5.90 0.52 0.93
N THR A 43 -5.14 -0.29 0.22
CA THR A 43 -4.22 0.15 -0.84
C THR A 43 -5.00 0.36 -2.13
N ARG A 44 -5.06 1.59 -2.62
CA ARG A 44 -5.75 1.96 -3.88
C ARG A 44 -4.79 2.38 -4.99
N LEU A 45 -3.64 2.94 -4.61
CA LEU A 45 -2.52 3.25 -5.48
C LEU A 45 -1.30 2.46 -5.03
N PRO A 46 -0.39 2.07 -5.94
CA PRO A 46 0.84 1.40 -5.57
C PRO A 46 1.68 2.23 -4.60
N ILE A 47 2.22 1.59 -3.57
CA ILE A 47 3.14 2.22 -2.61
C ILE A 47 4.50 1.55 -2.75
N VAL A 48 5.55 2.36 -2.90
CA VAL A 48 6.92 1.87 -3.03
C VAL A 48 7.64 1.99 -1.70
N GLY A 49 8.19 0.87 -1.23
CA GLY A 49 9.06 0.82 -0.06
C GLY A 49 10.45 0.33 -0.45
N LEU A 50 11.46 0.92 0.15
CA LEU A 50 12.86 0.65 -0.12
C LEU A 50 13.51 -0.08 1.05
N VAL A 51 14.27 -1.12 0.75
CA VAL A 51 15.06 -1.87 1.74
C VAL A 51 16.46 -2.03 1.20
N THR A 52 17.42 -1.37 1.84
CA THR A 52 18.82 -1.41 1.42
C THR A 52 19.65 -2.21 2.42
N THR A 53 20.42 -3.16 1.92
CA THR A 53 21.44 -3.92 2.65
C THR A 53 22.81 -3.52 2.13
N ALA A 54 23.89 -4.11 2.67
CA ALA A 54 25.25 -3.79 2.25
C ALA A 54 25.49 -3.99 0.72
N ASP A 55 24.77 -4.94 0.10
CA ASP A 55 25.00 -5.36 -1.28
C ASP A 55 23.74 -5.47 -2.15
N THR A 56 22.57 -5.15 -1.60
CA THR A 56 21.30 -5.30 -2.33
C THR A 56 20.32 -4.20 -1.95
N GLN A 57 19.68 -3.60 -2.95
CA GLN A 57 18.54 -2.71 -2.76
C GLN A 57 17.28 -3.35 -3.35
N TYR A 58 16.31 -3.64 -2.48
CA TYR A 58 15.00 -4.18 -2.83
C TYR A 58 14.01 -3.03 -2.94
N VAL A 59 13.37 -2.89 -4.10
CA VAL A 59 12.32 -1.91 -4.36
C VAL A 59 10.97 -2.62 -4.36
N PHE A 60 10.28 -2.61 -3.22
CA PHE A 60 9.00 -3.28 -3.05
C PHE A 60 7.84 -2.40 -3.50
N HIS A 61 6.94 -2.95 -4.31
CA HIS A 61 5.70 -2.32 -4.75
C HIS A 61 4.52 -3.00 -4.05
N ASP A 62 3.90 -2.34 -3.06
CA ASP A 62 2.61 -2.78 -2.48
C ASP A 62 1.50 -2.43 -3.45
N LEU A 63 0.99 -3.43 -4.16
CA LEU A 63 -0.04 -3.26 -5.17
C LEU A 63 -1.45 -3.35 -4.53
N PRO A 64 -2.45 -2.68 -5.12
CA PRO A 64 -3.85 -2.90 -4.75
C PRO A 64 -4.21 -4.38 -4.72
N GLY A 65 -5.20 -4.74 -3.90
CA GLY A 65 -5.67 -6.13 -3.83
C GLY A 65 -6.26 -6.59 -5.17
N LEU A 66 -5.88 -7.82 -5.57
CA LEU A 66 -6.48 -8.49 -6.73
C LEU A 66 -7.96 -8.75 -6.47
N LEU A 67 -8.83 -8.18 -7.29
CA LEU A 67 -10.28 -8.32 -7.23
C LEU A 67 -10.90 -8.16 -8.62
N ASP A 68 -12.10 -8.66 -8.80
CA ASP A 68 -12.86 -8.40 -10.01
C ASP A 68 -13.56 -7.04 -9.92
N PRO A 69 -13.33 -6.14 -10.90
CA PRO A 69 -13.85 -4.78 -10.85
C PRO A 69 -15.37 -4.73 -11.06
N GLU A 70 -16.08 -4.01 -10.18
CA GLU A 70 -17.52 -3.76 -10.25
C GLU A 70 -17.84 -2.31 -10.69
N TYR A 71 -16.87 -1.39 -10.58
CA TYR A 71 -17.03 0.02 -10.92
C TYR A 71 -15.69 0.67 -11.28
N PRO A 72 -15.69 1.84 -11.94
CA PRO A 72 -14.50 2.47 -12.54
C PRO A 72 -13.28 2.59 -11.61
N LEU A 73 -13.42 2.96 -10.34
CA LEU A 73 -12.29 3.01 -9.42
C LEU A 73 -11.59 1.65 -9.32
N GLN A 74 -12.35 0.56 -9.19
CA GLN A 74 -11.76 -0.79 -9.10
C GLN A 74 -11.11 -1.21 -10.42
N THR A 75 -11.67 -0.79 -11.57
CA THR A 75 -11.04 -0.98 -12.88
C THR A 75 -9.68 -0.30 -12.93
N ARG A 76 -9.58 0.94 -12.44
CA ARG A 76 -8.30 1.66 -12.36
C ARG A 76 -7.32 1.02 -11.37
N MET A 77 -7.80 0.54 -10.23
CA MET A 77 -6.97 -0.22 -9.28
C MET A 77 -6.42 -1.50 -9.94
N ARG A 78 -7.24 -2.26 -10.68
CA ARG A 78 -6.79 -3.44 -11.43
C ARG A 78 -5.75 -3.08 -12.48
N HIS A 79 -5.96 -1.99 -13.23
CA HIS A 79 -4.99 -1.50 -14.19
C HIS A 79 -3.66 -1.10 -13.53
N ALA A 80 -3.70 -0.44 -12.38
CA ALA A 80 -2.50 -0.12 -11.61
C ALA A 80 -1.73 -1.39 -11.17
N VAL A 81 -2.45 -2.47 -10.83
CA VAL A 81 -1.82 -3.78 -10.56
C VAL A 81 -1.14 -4.32 -11.81
N GLN A 82 -1.85 -4.37 -12.94
CA GLN A 82 -1.32 -4.91 -14.20
C GLN A 82 -0.05 -4.16 -14.65
N THR A 83 -0.10 -2.82 -14.65
CA THR A 83 1.07 -1.99 -14.97
C THR A 83 2.23 -2.20 -13.97
N GLY A 84 1.91 -2.35 -12.68
CA GLY A 84 2.92 -2.63 -11.66
C GLY A 84 3.59 -3.99 -11.83
N LEU A 85 2.85 -5.01 -12.28
CA LEU A 85 3.40 -6.34 -12.55
C LEU A 85 4.32 -6.38 -13.78
N GLU A 86 4.10 -5.52 -14.78
CA GLU A 86 4.94 -5.41 -15.98
C GLU A 86 6.34 -4.82 -15.70
N GLN A 87 6.49 -4.12 -14.58
CA GLN A 87 7.68 -3.33 -14.26
C GLN A 87 8.60 -3.99 -13.23
N VAL A 88 8.33 -5.22 -12.82
CA VAL A 88 9.07 -5.88 -11.74
C VAL A 88 9.92 -7.06 -12.20
N HIS A 89 10.93 -7.38 -11.42
CA HIS A 89 11.84 -8.51 -11.64
C HIS A 89 11.38 -9.78 -10.92
N VAL A 90 10.54 -9.61 -9.89
CA VAL A 90 10.01 -10.71 -9.07
C VAL A 90 8.59 -10.37 -8.60
N ILE A 91 7.72 -11.36 -8.57
CA ILE A 91 6.37 -11.24 -8.01
C ILE A 91 6.27 -12.13 -6.77
N LEU A 92 5.82 -11.55 -5.67
CA LEU A 92 5.43 -12.28 -4.46
C LEU A 92 3.91 -12.40 -4.44
N HIS A 93 3.39 -13.61 -4.69
CA HIS A 93 1.98 -13.93 -4.55
C HIS A 93 1.67 -14.25 -3.08
N LEU A 94 1.12 -13.28 -2.36
CA LEU A 94 0.80 -13.40 -0.95
C LEU A 94 -0.58 -14.04 -0.76
N HIS A 95 -0.61 -15.06 0.10
CA HIS A 95 -1.84 -15.78 0.47
C HIS A 95 -1.81 -16.11 1.97
N PRO A 96 -2.94 -16.00 2.73
CA PRO A 96 -2.95 -16.36 4.14
C PRO A 96 -2.63 -17.85 4.32
N ALA A 97 -1.71 -18.19 5.22
CA ALA A 97 -1.32 -19.58 5.47
C ALA A 97 -2.49 -20.48 5.91
N ALA A 98 -3.44 -19.92 6.67
CA ALA A 98 -4.63 -20.63 7.12
C ALA A 98 -5.61 -20.99 5.98
N ALA A 99 -5.45 -20.38 4.79
CA ALA A 99 -6.27 -20.63 3.61
C ALA A 99 -5.51 -21.36 2.49
N ALA A 100 -4.38 -21.99 2.81
CA ALA A 100 -3.61 -22.78 1.85
C ALA A 100 -4.42 -23.99 1.34
N PRO A 101 -4.22 -24.43 0.05
CA PRO A 101 -3.26 -23.89 -0.91
C PRO A 101 -3.72 -22.60 -1.60
N ALA A 102 -2.76 -21.78 -2.03
CA ALA A 102 -3.03 -20.59 -2.81
C ALA A 102 -3.59 -20.97 -4.20
N PRO A 103 -4.56 -20.20 -4.74
CA PRO A 103 -5.02 -20.39 -6.11
C PRO A 103 -3.92 -20.02 -7.12
N PRO A 104 -4.00 -20.49 -8.38
CA PRO A 104 -3.09 -20.07 -9.44
C PRO A 104 -3.07 -18.55 -9.59
N PHE A 105 -1.86 -17.95 -9.67
CA PHE A 105 -1.68 -16.50 -9.63
C PHE A 105 -2.23 -15.77 -10.87
N TRP A 106 -1.85 -16.24 -12.07
CA TRP A 106 -2.10 -15.49 -13.30
C TRP A 106 -3.59 -15.25 -13.61
N PRO A 107 -4.51 -16.19 -13.39
CA PRO A 107 -5.94 -15.94 -13.58
C PRO A 107 -6.50 -14.79 -12.72
N LEU A 108 -5.89 -14.54 -11.56
CA LEU A 108 -6.33 -13.47 -10.66
C LEU A 108 -5.96 -12.07 -11.17
N THR A 109 -4.96 -11.95 -12.04
CA THR A 109 -4.44 -10.66 -12.50
C THR A 109 -5.31 -10.01 -13.57
N GLY A 110 -6.09 -10.81 -14.32
CA GLY A 110 -6.84 -10.37 -15.48
C GLY A 110 -5.97 -9.97 -16.67
N LEU A 111 -4.69 -10.35 -16.67
CA LEU A 111 -3.83 -10.27 -17.86
C LEU A 111 -4.21 -11.39 -18.84
N GLU A 112 -4.17 -11.08 -20.14
CA GLU A 112 -4.46 -12.05 -21.20
C GLU A 112 -3.44 -13.19 -21.23
N LYS A 113 -2.18 -12.88 -20.89
CA LYS A 113 -1.08 -13.84 -20.88
C LYS A 113 -0.21 -13.66 -19.64
N PRO A 114 0.34 -14.75 -19.09
CA PRO A 114 1.36 -14.69 -18.06
C PRO A 114 2.59 -13.89 -18.52
N LEU A 115 3.18 -13.12 -17.60
CA LEU A 115 4.45 -12.45 -17.83
C LEU A 115 5.61 -13.43 -17.56
N GLU A 116 6.74 -13.21 -18.22
CA GLU A 116 7.97 -13.99 -18.00
C GLU A 116 8.74 -13.50 -16.76
N VAL A 117 8.04 -13.43 -15.63
CA VAL A 117 8.58 -12.95 -14.35
C VAL A 117 8.43 -14.07 -13.31
N PRO A 118 9.46 -14.40 -12.52
CA PRO A 118 9.37 -15.40 -11.48
C PRO A 118 8.34 -15.01 -10.41
N VAL A 119 7.43 -15.96 -10.11
CA VAL A 119 6.41 -15.81 -9.09
C VAL A 119 6.75 -16.72 -7.91
N PHE A 120 6.87 -16.12 -6.72
CA PHE A 120 7.04 -16.83 -5.45
C PHE A 120 5.71 -16.87 -4.71
N THR A 121 5.20 -18.04 -4.39
CA THR A 121 4.04 -18.18 -3.51
C THR A 121 4.49 -17.99 -2.06
N VAL A 122 3.89 -17.02 -1.39
CA VAL A 122 4.24 -16.62 -0.02
C VAL A 122 3.03 -16.76 0.89
N TYR A 123 3.08 -17.73 1.79
CA TYR A 123 2.06 -17.92 2.82
C TYR A 123 2.32 -16.99 4.00
N THR A 124 1.40 -16.07 4.23
CA THR A 124 1.49 -15.02 5.25
C THR A 124 0.73 -15.38 6.52
N LYS A 125 0.89 -14.57 7.59
CA LYS A 125 0.20 -14.72 8.88
C LYS A 125 0.44 -16.09 9.52
N SER A 126 1.66 -16.63 9.40
CA SER A 126 2.03 -17.93 9.98
C SER A 126 1.89 -17.95 11.51
N ASP A 127 1.98 -16.80 12.14
CA ASP A 127 1.75 -16.61 13.59
C ASP A 127 0.32 -16.91 14.05
N LEU A 128 -0.65 -17.01 13.13
CA LEU A 128 -2.04 -17.38 13.41
C LEU A 128 -2.32 -18.87 13.23
N LEU A 129 -1.35 -19.66 12.77
CA LEU A 129 -1.50 -21.11 12.64
C LEU A 129 -1.51 -21.74 14.04
N ARG A 130 -2.47 -22.66 14.26
CA ARG A 130 -2.59 -23.37 15.55
C ARG A 130 -1.47 -24.39 15.76
N ASP A 131 -1.03 -25.06 14.66
CA ASP A 131 0.08 -25.99 14.66
C ASP A 131 1.30 -25.36 14.03
N GLN A 132 2.36 -25.13 14.81
CA GLN A 132 3.64 -24.62 14.33
C GLN A 132 4.42 -25.64 13.49
N THR A 133 3.90 -26.85 13.34
CA THR A 133 4.46 -27.91 12.50
C THR A 133 4.15 -27.73 11.02
N THR A 134 3.33 -26.75 10.64
CA THR A 134 3.05 -26.46 9.23
C THR A 134 4.33 -25.98 8.56
N GLN A 135 5.00 -26.88 7.86
CA GLN A 135 6.14 -26.54 7.02
C GLN A 135 5.64 -25.88 5.73
N ALA A 136 6.45 -24.97 5.18
CA ALA A 136 6.17 -24.45 3.85
C ALA A 136 6.09 -25.61 2.84
N LEU A 137 5.10 -25.56 1.96
CA LEU A 137 5.01 -26.52 0.86
C LEU A 137 6.26 -26.37 -0.03
N PRO A 138 6.77 -27.44 -0.64
CA PRO A 138 7.92 -27.36 -1.54
C PRO A 138 7.77 -26.22 -2.57
N GLY A 139 8.77 -25.38 -2.70
CA GLY A 139 8.75 -24.24 -3.62
C GLY A 139 7.94 -23.02 -3.14
N THR A 140 7.49 -23.00 -1.87
CA THR A 140 6.76 -21.87 -1.27
C THR A 140 7.50 -21.31 -0.06
N HIS A 141 7.12 -20.11 0.38
CA HIS A 141 7.65 -19.45 1.55
C HIS A 141 6.56 -19.26 2.60
N LEU A 142 6.90 -19.47 3.87
CA LEU A 142 6.00 -19.24 4.99
C LEU A 142 6.56 -18.10 5.86
N LEU A 143 5.76 -17.05 6.13
CA LEU A 143 6.23 -15.91 6.90
C LEU A 143 5.14 -15.29 7.79
N SER A 144 5.61 -14.51 8.76
CA SER A 144 4.78 -13.60 9.56
C SER A 144 5.35 -12.18 9.53
N ALA A 145 4.60 -11.24 8.98
CA ALA A 145 4.95 -9.82 9.04
C ALA A 145 4.96 -9.29 10.49
N ARG A 146 4.16 -9.88 11.38
CA ARG A 146 4.07 -9.50 12.80
C ARG A 146 5.34 -9.86 13.56
N THR A 147 5.85 -11.08 13.41
CA THR A 147 7.02 -11.57 14.15
C THR A 147 8.34 -11.38 13.40
N GLY A 148 8.29 -11.27 12.06
CA GLY A 148 9.46 -11.24 11.18
C GLY A 148 9.94 -12.63 10.74
N ALA A 149 9.33 -13.72 11.25
CA ALA A 149 9.69 -15.08 10.87
C ALA A 149 9.55 -15.31 9.37
N GLY A 150 10.51 -15.99 8.74
CA GLY A 150 10.54 -16.32 7.32
C GLY A 150 10.95 -15.18 6.38
N ILE A 151 11.12 -13.95 6.88
CA ILE A 151 11.53 -12.80 6.06
C ILE A 151 12.98 -12.92 5.57
N PRO A 152 13.98 -13.25 6.41
CA PRO A 152 15.35 -13.41 5.94
C PRO A 152 15.49 -14.46 4.84
N GLU A 153 14.81 -15.60 4.97
CA GLU A 153 14.78 -16.69 3.99
C GLU A 153 14.16 -16.25 2.67
N LEU A 154 13.06 -15.47 2.72
CA LEU A 154 12.43 -14.90 1.54
C LEU A 154 13.38 -13.93 0.82
N LEU A 155 14.02 -13.01 1.53
CA LEU A 155 14.98 -12.06 0.94
C LEU A 155 16.17 -12.78 0.31
N ALA A 156 16.70 -13.82 0.95
CA ALA A 156 17.77 -14.66 0.42
C ALA A 156 17.35 -15.37 -0.89
N ALA A 157 16.10 -15.83 -0.99
CA ALA A 157 15.56 -16.47 -2.19
C ALA A 157 15.32 -15.48 -3.35
N ILE A 158 14.94 -14.24 -3.05
CA ILE A 158 14.69 -13.18 -4.03
C ILE A 158 16.02 -12.63 -4.59
N ARG A 159 17.01 -12.41 -3.73
CA ARG A 159 18.26 -11.73 -4.09
C ARG A 159 18.91 -12.21 -5.39
N PRO A 160 19.10 -13.52 -5.68
CA PRO A 160 19.72 -13.98 -6.91
C PRO A 160 18.89 -13.72 -8.17
N ARG A 161 17.60 -13.36 -8.04
CA ARG A 161 16.71 -13.02 -9.14
C ARG A 161 16.77 -11.55 -9.55
N LEU A 162 17.36 -10.69 -8.70
CA LEU A 162 17.53 -9.28 -9.00
C LEU A 162 18.74 -9.06 -9.90
N PRO A 163 18.68 -8.10 -10.85
CA PRO A 163 19.80 -7.77 -11.72
C PRO A 163 21.00 -7.23 -10.93
N LEU A 164 22.18 -7.43 -11.50
CA LEU A 164 23.39 -6.76 -11.05
C LEU A 164 23.36 -5.29 -11.48
N GLY A 165 23.66 -4.38 -10.56
CA GLY A 165 23.67 -2.95 -10.86
C GLY A 165 23.80 -2.09 -9.61
N PRO A 166 23.99 -0.77 -9.78
CA PRO A 166 24.04 0.18 -8.68
C PRO A 166 22.65 0.32 -8.02
N PHE A 167 22.63 0.88 -6.84
CA PHE A 167 21.38 1.24 -6.17
C PHE A 167 20.72 2.42 -6.87
N PRO A 168 19.44 2.32 -7.30
CA PRO A 168 18.73 3.40 -7.98
C PRO A 168 18.29 4.53 -7.04
N HIS A 169 18.22 4.29 -5.72
CA HIS A 169 17.78 5.24 -4.70
C HIS A 169 18.83 5.40 -3.62
N ASP A 170 18.73 6.50 -2.86
CA ASP A 170 19.58 6.71 -1.67
C ASP A 170 19.38 5.55 -0.69
N PRO A 171 20.45 5.00 -0.10
CA PRO A 171 20.35 3.91 0.88
C PRO A 171 19.50 4.23 2.12
N ASP A 172 19.40 5.50 2.48
CA ASP A 172 18.63 5.97 3.63
C ASP A 172 17.15 6.27 3.31
N ASP A 173 16.78 6.26 2.02
CA ASP A 173 15.38 6.43 1.62
C ASP A 173 14.52 5.23 2.04
N LEU A 174 13.33 5.50 2.58
CA LEU A 174 12.35 4.48 2.96
C LEU A 174 11.30 4.20 1.87
N GLY A 175 11.12 5.13 0.94
CA GLY A 175 10.13 5.04 -0.14
C GLY A 175 10.28 6.19 -1.13
N THR A 176 9.50 6.14 -2.21
CA THR A 176 9.61 7.12 -3.29
C THR A 176 8.47 8.13 -3.33
N GLN A 177 7.42 7.95 -2.52
CA GLN A 177 6.29 8.86 -2.50
C GLN A 177 6.62 10.14 -1.74
N PRO A 178 6.13 11.31 -2.22
CA PRO A 178 6.32 12.58 -1.54
C PRO A 178 5.52 12.64 -0.23
N VAL A 179 5.93 13.49 0.71
CA VAL A 179 5.25 13.68 2.01
C VAL A 179 3.76 13.98 1.85
N ARG A 180 3.38 14.76 0.83
CA ARG A 180 1.97 15.07 0.55
C ARG A 180 1.12 13.84 0.25
N PHE A 181 1.70 12.78 -0.33
CA PHE A 181 1.01 11.52 -0.53
C PHE A 181 0.68 10.86 0.81
N PHE A 182 1.65 10.77 1.71
CA PHE A 182 1.45 10.21 3.05
C PHE A 182 0.48 11.04 3.89
N ALA A 183 0.45 12.37 3.71
CA ALA A 183 -0.52 13.24 4.39
C ALA A 183 -1.97 12.86 4.02
N ALA A 184 -2.26 12.66 2.73
CA ALA A 184 -3.58 12.21 2.29
C ALA A 184 -3.89 10.78 2.78
N GLU A 185 -2.94 9.85 2.65
CA GLU A 185 -3.12 8.46 3.03
C GLU A 185 -3.33 8.28 4.54
N TYR A 186 -2.60 9.00 5.41
CA TYR A 186 -2.78 8.88 6.85
C TYR A 186 -4.10 9.49 7.35
N VAL A 187 -4.57 10.56 6.70
CA VAL A 187 -5.93 11.09 6.98
C VAL A 187 -6.99 10.07 6.53
N ARG A 188 -6.78 9.43 5.37
CA ARG A 188 -7.67 8.37 4.88
C ARG A 188 -7.63 7.13 5.79
N GLU A 189 -6.46 6.73 6.27
CA GLU A 189 -6.30 5.63 7.22
C GLU A 189 -7.01 5.88 8.53
N ALA A 190 -6.80 7.05 9.13
CA ALA A 190 -7.50 7.44 10.36
C ALA A 190 -9.03 7.43 10.17
N ALA A 191 -9.51 7.87 9.01
CA ALA A 191 -10.92 7.77 8.66
C ALA A 191 -11.38 6.31 8.51
N PHE A 192 -10.57 5.44 7.91
CA PHE A 192 -10.85 4.00 7.80
C PHE A 192 -10.96 3.32 9.16
N GLU A 193 -10.13 3.71 10.13
CA GLU A 193 -10.16 3.14 11.48
C GLU A 193 -11.39 3.59 12.29
N LEU A 194 -11.67 4.88 12.22
CA LEU A 194 -12.68 5.52 13.09
C LEU A 194 -14.12 5.47 12.55
N LEU A 195 -14.29 5.29 11.23
CA LEU A 195 -15.59 5.22 10.60
C LEU A 195 -16.01 3.76 10.38
N SER A 196 -17.34 3.53 10.33
CA SER A 196 -17.92 2.20 10.21
C SER A 196 -18.66 1.99 8.88
N GLU A 197 -19.14 0.78 8.67
CA GLU A 197 -19.98 0.37 7.53
C GLU A 197 -19.31 0.64 6.17
N GLU A 198 -20.04 1.16 5.20
CA GLU A 198 -19.58 1.45 3.85
C GLU A 198 -18.84 2.80 3.71
N LEU A 199 -18.91 3.66 4.74
CA LEU A 199 -18.35 5.00 4.69
C LEU A 199 -16.86 5.05 4.39
N PRO A 200 -15.99 4.20 4.97
CA PRO A 200 -14.57 4.15 4.61
C PRO A 200 -14.31 3.92 3.12
N TYR A 201 -15.13 3.10 2.47
CA TYR A 201 -14.97 2.78 1.04
C TYR A 201 -15.39 3.92 0.12
N ALA A 202 -16.29 4.80 0.60
CA ALA A 202 -16.78 5.96 -0.14
C ALA A 202 -15.88 7.20 0.01
N LEU A 203 -14.82 7.13 0.83
CA LEU A 203 -13.90 8.22 1.08
C LEU A 203 -12.73 8.26 0.10
N ALA A 204 -12.35 9.48 -0.32
CA ALA A 204 -11.01 9.79 -0.82
C ALA A 204 -10.41 10.91 0.03
N ALA A 205 -9.10 11.11 -0.08
CA ALA A 205 -8.38 12.20 0.56
C ALA A 205 -7.50 12.91 -0.47
N GLU A 206 -7.46 14.23 -0.42
CA GLU A 206 -6.68 15.07 -1.33
C GLU A 206 -5.99 16.17 -0.53
N VAL A 207 -4.70 16.41 -0.80
CA VAL A 207 -3.98 17.56 -0.23
C VAL A 207 -4.27 18.79 -1.08
N GLU A 208 -5.02 19.73 -0.53
CA GLU A 208 -5.35 21.01 -1.20
C GLU A 208 -4.27 22.06 -1.02
N GLU A 209 -3.60 22.08 0.14
CA GLU A 209 -2.57 23.06 0.44
C GLU A 209 -1.41 22.40 1.20
N PHE A 210 -0.18 22.73 0.80
CA PHE A 210 1.04 22.18 1.39
C PHE A 210 2.09 23.30 1.46
N ARG A 211 2.37 23.80 2.68
CA ARG A 211 3.35 24.84 2.94
C ARG A 211 4.51 24.25 3.72
N GLU A 212 5.47 23.71 3.01
CA GLU A 212 6.61 23.01 3.58
C GLU A 212 7.51 23.93 4.42
N GLN A 213 7.65 25.19 3.98
CA GLN A 213 8.49 26.18 4.66
C GLN A 213 7.83 26.86 5.88
N ALA A 214 6.55 26.56 6.16
CA ALA A 214 5.88 27.07 7.35
C ALA A 214 6.41 26.39 8.62
N GLN A 215 6.40 27.09 9.73
CA GLN A 215 6.82 26.55 11.03
C GLN A 215 5.70 26.72 12.08
N PRO A 216 5.01 25.62 12.44
CA PRO A 216 5.15 24.25 11.91
C PRO A 216 4.69 24.14 10.45
N MET A 217 5.20 23.13 9.70
CA MET A 217 4.73 22.80 8.34
C MET A 217 3.20 22.73 8.31
N TYR A 218 2.58 23.42 7.35
CA TYR A 218 1.12 23.47 7.21
C TYR A 218 0.64 22.56 6.09
N ILE A 219 -0.31 21.68 6.42
CA ILE A 219 -0.90 20.75 5.46
C ILE A 219 -2.42 20.81 5.59
N ARG A 220 -3.12 21.10 4.47
CA ARG A 220 -4.58 20.99 4.40
C ARG A 220 -4.96 19.75 3.59
N VAL A 221 -5.72 18.84 4.23
CA VAL A 221 -6.26 17.65 3.60
C VAL A 221 -7.78 17.71 3.59
N THR A 222 -8.38 17.50 2.41
CA THR A 222 -9.82 17.40 2.25
C THR A 222 -10.22 15.94 2.07
N LEU A 223 -11.08 15.46 2.96
CA LEU A 223 -11.80 14.21 2.80
C LEU A 223 -12.97 14.42 1.84
N LEU A 224 -13.05 13.61 0.80
CA LEU A 224 -14.10 13.65 -0.22
C LEU A 224 -15.07 12.51 0.03
N VAL A 225 -16.36 12.82 0.05
CA VAL A 225 -17.46 11.85 0.21
C VAL A 225 -18.46 12.01 -0.92
N GLU A 226 -19.35 11.03 -1.15
CA GLU A 226 -20.27 11.07 -2.28
C GLU A 226 -21.60 11.78 -1.98
N ARG A 227 -21.99 11.94 -0.68
CA ARG A 227 -23.30 12.46 -0.26
C ARG A 227 -23.18 13.37 0.97
N ASP A 228 -24.13 14.31 1.11
CA ASP A 228 -24.20 15.21 2.29
C ASP A 228 -24.41 14.46 3.60
N SER A 229 -25.21 13.37 3.58
CA SER A 229 -25.38 12.52 4.77
C SER A 229 -24.05 11.93 5.25
N GLN A 230 -23.20 11.49 4.33
CA GLN A 230 -21.84 10.98 4.62
C GLN A 230 -20.94 12.10 5.18
N LYS A 231 -21.03 13.32 4.62
CA LYS A 231 -20.30 14.49 5.14
C LYS A 231 -20.64 14.75 6.61
N GLY A 232 -21.92 14.72 6.97
CA GLY A 232 -22.35 14.86 8.36
C GLY A 232 -21.77 13.80 9.30
N MET A 233 -21.68 12.54 8.84
CA MET A 233 -21.11 11.43 9.61
C MET A 233 -19.59 11.61 9.81
N VAL A 234 -18.84 12.02 8.77
CA VAL A 234 -17.40 12.25 8.86
C VAL A 234 -17.06 13.44 9.75
N ILE A 235 -17.87 14.48 9.74
CA ILE A 235 -17.69 15.64 10.64
C ILE A 235 -18.02 15.22 12.07
N GLY A 236 -19.12 14.48 12.26
CA GLY A 236 -19.63 14.07 13.56
C GLY A 236 -20.22 15.22 14.38
N ARG A 237 -20.84 14.89 15.50
CA ARG A 237 -21.48 15.89 16.38
C ARG A 237 -20.47 16.94 16.88
N GLY A 238 -20.67 18.20 16.48
CA GLY A 238 -19.77 19.30 16.85
C GLY A 238 -18.32 19.15 16.33
N GLY A 239 -18.12 18.46 15.19
CA GLY A 239 -16.80 18.28 14.58
C GLY A 239 -15.91 17.25 15.27
N ARG A 240 -16.43 16.47 16.25
CA ARG A 240 -15.62 15.55 17.06
C ARG A 240 -14.97 14.42 16.26
N MET A 241 -15.66 13.87 15.27
CA MET A 241 -15.12 12.78 14.46
C MET A 241 -13.97 13.28 13.55
N LEU A 242 -14.18 14.39 12.86
CA LEU A 242 -13.15 15.00 12.01
C LEU A 242 -11.91 15.42 12.82
N LYS A 243 -12.12 15.95 14.03
CA LYS A 243 -11.02 16.28 14.96
C LYS A 243 -10.24 15.03 15.36
N ALA A 244 -10.92 13.91 15.67
CA ALA A 244 -10.26 12.65 16.02
C ALA A 244 -9.45 12.10 14.82
N ILE A 245 -10.02 12.12 13.62
CA ILE A 245 -9.33 11.74 12.38
C ILE A 245 -8.05 12.56 12.21
N GLY A 246 -8.16 13.90 12.33
CA GLY A 246 -7.00 14.79 12.21
C GLY A 246 -5.93 14.52 13.27
N GLN A 247 -6.31 14.25 14.52
CA GLN A 247 -5.36 13.94 15.60
C GLN A 247 -4.61 12.63 15.34
N HIS A 248 -5.30 11.56 14.92
CA HIS A 248 -4.67 10.27 14.59
C HIS A 248 -3.70 10.40 13.40
N ALA A 249 -4.14 11.07 12.33
CA ALA A 249 -3.33 11.30 11.16
C ALA A 249 -2.09 12.14 11.46
N ARG A 250 -2.26 13.23 12.24
CA ARG A 250 -1.17 14.11 12.64
C ARG A 250 -0.09 13.36 13.41
N ALA A 251 -0.47 12.56 14.39
CA ALA A 251 0.50 11.79 15.18
C ALA A 251 1.38 10.87 14.31
N ARG A 252 0.80 10.24 13.29
CA ARG A 252 1.53 9.39 12.34
C ARG A 252 2.45 10.21 11.43
N LEU A 253 1.97 11.35 10.94
CA LEU A 253 2.78 12.24 10.11
C LEU A 253 3.98 12.81 10.88
N GLU A 254 3.77 13.26 12.10
CA GLU A 254 4.84 13.76 12.97
C GLU A 254 5.87 12.66 13.28
N ALA A 255 5.42 11.41 13.48
CA ALA A 255 6.32 10.28 13.66
C ALA A 255 7.13 9.94 12.40
N LEU A 256 6.52 10.04 11.20
CA LEU A 256 7.22 9.83 9.93
C LEU A 256 8.24 10.92 9.65
N LEU A 257 7.90 12.19 9.93
CA LEU A 257 8.71 13.35 9.58
C LEU A 257 9.75 13.71 10.65
N GLY A 258 9.59 13.21 11.88
CA GLY A 258 10.40 13.61 13.02
C GLY A 258 10.23 15.09 13.42
N ALA A 259 9.16 15.75 12.98
CA ALA A 259 8.92 17.17 13.15
C ALA A 259 7.43 17.49 13.39
N PRO A 260 7.10 18.54 14.16
CA PRO A 260 5.72 18.97 14.37
C PRO A 260 5.10 19.53 13.08
N ILE A 261 3.81 19.25 12.87
CA ILE A 261 3.02 19.76 11.75
C ILE A 261 1.71 20.41 12.21
N TYR A 262 1.17 21.30 11.40
CA TYR A 262 -0.20 21.77 11.52
C TYR A 262 -1.06 21.11 10.43
N LEU A 263 -1.92 20.16 10.83
CA LEU A 263 -2.80 19.44 9.93
C LEU A 263 -4.23 20.00 10.01
N ASP A 264 -4.71 20.56 8.91
CA ASP A 264 -6.04 21.12 8.75
C ASP A 264 -6.91 20.15 7.91
N CYS A 265 -7.97 19.61 8.51
CA CYS A 265 -8.81 18.60 7.86
C CYS A 265 -10.18 19.17 7.49
N TRP A 266 -10.59 18.99 6.25
CA TRP A 266 -11.86 19.43 5.69
C TRP A 266 -12.65 18.26 5.12
N VAL A 267 -13.97 18.46 4.93
CA VAL A 267 -14.85 17.47 4.26
C VAL A 267 -15.64 18.15 3.17
N LYS A 268 -15.56 17.63 1.96
CA LYS A 268 -16.33 18.10 0.80
C LYS A 268 -17.12 16.96 0.17
N VAL A 269 -18.25 17.29 -0.44
CA VAL A 269 -19.02 16.33 -1.25
C VAL A 269 -18.53 16.40 -2.69
N LEU A 270 -18.13 15.24 -3.23
CA LEU A 270 -17.82 15.02 -4.63
C LEU A 270 -18.70 13.87 -5.12
N PRO A 271 -19.89 14.17 -5.68
CA PRO A 271 -20.89 13.16 -6.01
C PRO A 271 -20.34 12.08 -6.96
N ASN A 272 -20.61 10.82 -6.64
CA ASN A 272 -20.26 9.66 -7.47
C ASN A 272 -18.79 9.61 -7.91
N TRP A 273 -17.85 10.15 -7.13
CA TRP A 273 -16.44 10.27 -7.53
C TRP A 273 -15.81 8.94 -7.92
N ARG A 274 -16.22 7.82 -7.29
CA ARG A 274 -15.72 6.48 -7.63
C ARG A 274 -16.12 5.98 -9.02
N ARG A 275 -17.10 6.61 -9.63
CA ARG A 275 -17.64 6.29 -10.97
C ARG A 275 -17.39 7.39 -12.00
N ASN A 276 -16.76 8.49 -11.60
CA ASN A 276 -16.53 9.67 -12.43
C ASN A 276 -15.07 9.71 -12.88
N GLU A 277 -14.83 9.54 -14.17
CA GLU A 277 -13.49 9.47 -14.76
C GLU A 277 -12.67 10.75 -14.52
N VAL A 278 -13.29 11.93 -14.61
CA VAL A 278 -12.62 13.21 -14.35
C VAL A 278 -12.17 13.31 -12.88
N ALA A 279 -13.02 12.87 -11.95
CA ALA A 279 -12.67 12.84 -10.54
C ALA A 279 -11.54 11.83 -10.25
N LEU A 280 -11.57 10.67 -10.90
CA LEU A 280 -10.52 9.65 -10.76
C LEU A 280 -9.18 10.15 -11.30
N ASN A 281 -9.16 10.84 -12.45
CA ASN A 281 -7.96 11.47 -13.00
C ASN A 281 -7.40 12.52 -12.02
N ARG A 282 -8.24 13.41 -11.52
CA ARG A 282 -7.87 14.43 -10.53
C ARG A 282 -7.24 13.81 -9.27
N LEU A 283 -7.78 12.69 -8.81
CA LEU A 283 -7.30 11.97 -7.63
C LEU A 283 -6.07 11.08 -7.90
N GLY A 284 -5.51 11.12 -9.12
CA GLY A 284 -4.27 10.44 -9.49
C GLY A 284 -4.43 8.96 -9.79
N PHE A 285 -5.65 8.47 -10.01
CA PHE A 285 -5.84 7.09 -10.45
C PHE A 285 -5.52 6.96 -11.95
N PRO A 286 -4.61 6.04 -12.35
CA PRO A 286 -4.17 5.93 -13.75
C PRO A 286 -5.32 5.50 -14.68
N GLU A 287 -5.36 6.08 -15.88
CA GLU A 287 -6.30 5.65 -16.91
C GLU A 287 -5.95 4.23 -17.40
N PRO A 288 -6.96 3.36 -17.60
CA PRO A 288 -6.74 2.11 -18.29
C PRO A 288 -6.18 2.38 -19.69
N ARG A 289 -5.16 1.64 -20.09
CA ARG A 289 -4.72 1.63 -21.49
C ARG A 289 -5.85 1.04 -22.32
N GLY A 290 -6.29 1.74 -23.35
CA GLY A 290 -7.30 1.27 -24.29
C GLY A 290 -6.84 0.06 -25.09
#